data_6ba3f169796e63e8d0e33728d4c50697
#
_entry.id   6ba3f169796e63e8d0e33728d4c50697
#
_cell.length_a   1.000
_cell.length_b   1.000
_cell.length_c   1.000
_cell.angle_alpha   90.00
_cell.angle_beta   90.00
_cell.angle_gamma   90.00
#
_symmetry.space_group_name_H-M   'P 1'
#
loop_
_entity.id
_entity.type
_entity.pdbx_description
1 polymer ?
#
loop_
_entity_poly.entity_id
_entity_poly.type
_entity_poly.pdbx_seq_one_letter_code
_entity_poly.pdbx_strand_id
1 'polypeptide(L)'
;MKGRDWLLTGDGQYQACKSVRAWDLLRENYRLYRFLTEVEDVLNSVDDQASRLPEIRMLVRRLIVNSYWVQSQHLKPSPKTGSSVLLLYDELGFPLTVQTVTFAPETRSTIHNHGTWGIVAVLKGQEKNTFWRRTPSPDFQDKIEPTGELTLFPGDIISFTPDAIHSVEAVGDEPTVTFNVYGETDPNERFEFDSVTHKARNF
;
A
#
# COMPACT_ATOMS: atom_id res chain seq x y z
N MET A 1 20.07 -0.75 0.03
CA MET A 1 18.94 -1.33 0.79
C MET A 1 18.59 -2.68 0.20
N LYS A 2 18.50 -3.75 1.00
CA LYS A 2 17.90 -5.02 0.56
C LYS A 2 16.41 -4.95 0.91
N GLY A 3 15.61 -4.34 0.05
CA GLY A 3 14.17 -4.34 0.21
C GLY A 3 13.58 -5.69 -0.21
N ARG A 4 12.52 -6.11 0.47
CA ARG A 4 11.74 -7.31 0.18
C ARG A 4 10.41 -6.90 -0.47
N ASP A 5 9.88 -7.78 -1.30
CA ASP A 5 8.59 -7.57 -1.96
C ASP A 5 7.58 -8.59 -1.46
N TRP A 6 6.36 -8.16 -1.24
CA TRP A 6 5.28 -8.95 -0.69
C TRP A 6 3.99 -8.78 -1.52
N LEU A 7 3.13 -9.78 -1.50
CA LEU A 7 1.77 -9.73 -2.03
C LEU A 7 0.81 -10.20 -0.93
N LEU A 8 -0.22 -9.42 -0.65
CA LEU A 8 -1.36 -9.77 0.19
C LEU A 8 -2.59 -9.95 -0.70
N THR A 9 -3.33 -11.04 -0.48
CA THR A 9 -4.55 -11.41 -1.21
C THR A 9 -5.78 -11.35 -0.30
N GLY A 10 -6.97 -11.33 -0.88
CA GLY A 10 -8.23 -11.17 -0.16
C GLY A 10 -8.57 -12.33 0.80
N ASP A 11 -7.94 -13.49 0.64
CA ASP A 11 -8.01 -14.59 1.60
C ASP A 11 -7.12 -14.38 2.84
N GLY A 12 -6.47 -13.23 2.93
CA GLY A 12 -5.57 -12.86 4.03
C GLY A 12 -4.21 -13.56 3.99
N GLN A 13 -3.88 -14.24 2.87
CA GLN A 13 -2.56 -14.83 2.69
C GLN A 13 -1.58 -13.79 2.21
N TYR A 14 -0.36 -13.82 2.76
CA TYR A 14 0.73 -12.99 2.27
C TYR A 14 1.95 -13.84 1.95
N GLN A 15 2.62 -13.50 0.88
CA GLN A 15 3.77 -14.25 0.38
C GLN A 15 4.89 -13.33 -0.10
N ALA A 16 6.13 -13.79 0.08
CA ALA A 16 7.28 -13.11 -0.45
C ALA A 16 7.31 -13.25 -1.98
N CYS A 17 7.57 -12.13 -2.66
CA CYS A 17 7.72 -12.08 -4.11
C CYS A 17 9.19 -11.94 -4.49
N LYS A 18 9.52 -12.31 -5.74
CA LYS A 18 10.85 -12.05 -6.29
C LYS A 18 11.06 -10.55 -6.41
N SER A 19 12.10 -10.04 -5.77
CA SER A 19 12.51 -8.63 -5.84
C SER A 19 13.62 -8.42 -6.85
N VAL A 20 13.57 -7.32 -7.58
CA VAL A 20 14.70 -6.85 -8.38
C VAL A 20 15.74 -6.21 -7.45
N ARG A 21 17.00 -6.50 -7.67
CA ARG A 21 18.07 -5.89 -6.86
C ARG A 21 18.16 -4.40 -7.14
N ALA A 22 18.27 -3.59 -6.09
CA ALA A 22 18.27 -2.13 -6.21
C ALA A 22 19.34 -1.61 -7.20
N TRP A 23 20.53 -2.18 -7.19
CA TRP A 23 21.63 -1.75 -8.08
C TRP A 23 21.36 -2.02 -9.57
N ASP A 24 20.54 -3.03 -9.91
CA ASP A 24 20.15 -3.30 -11.29
C ASP A 24 19.26 -2.20 -11.85
N LEU A 25 18.68 -1.38 -10.97
CA LEU A 25 17.78 -0.28 -11.25
C LEU A 25 18.47 1.09 -11.20
N LEU A 26 19.67 1.18 -10.62
CA LEU A 26 20.47 2.42 -10.55
C LEU A 26 21.06 2.72 -11.92
N ARG A 27 20.40 3.55 -12.74
CA ARG A 27 20.92 3.93 -14.06
C ARG A 27 20.91 5.43 -14.31
N GLU A 28 19.77 6.07 -14.16
CA GLU A 28 19.55 7.49 -14.45
C GLU A 28 18.51 8.06 -13.51
N ASN A 29 18.41 9.41 -13.46
CA ASN A 29 17.33 10.08 -12.74
C ASN A 29 15.99 9.58 -13.24
N TYR A 30 15.27 8.87 -12.38
CA TYR A 30 13.92 8.37 -12.66
C TYR A 30 12.91 9.25 -11.95
N ARG A 31 12.14 10.02 -12.71
CA ARG A 31 11.23 11.05 -12.19
C ARG A 31 9.80 10.55 -12.13
N LEU A 32 8.99 11.18 -11.27
CA LEU A 32 7.58 10.83 -11.07
C LEU A 32 6.79 10.82 -12.39
N TYR A 33 6.94 11.84 -13.26
CA TYR A 33 6.20 11.87 -14.53
C TYR A 33 6.48 10.66 -15.43
N ARG A 34 7.72 10.18 -15.46
CA ARG A 34 8.07 8.97 -16.24
C ARG A 34 7.50 7.72 -15.60
N PHE A 35 7.53 7.64 -14.28
CA PHE A 35 6.88 6.58 -13.53
C PHE A 35 5.38 6.51 -13.86
N LEU A 36 4.67 7.65 -13.84
CA LEU A 36 3.24 7.73 -14.16
C LEU A 36 2.95 7.20 -15.57
N THR A 37 3.73 7.65 -16.57
CA THR A 37 3.59 7.17 -17.96
C THR A 37 3.84 5.67 -18.09
N GLU A 38 4.91 5.15 -17.46
CA GLU A 38 5.21 3.72 -17.53
C GLU A 38 4.15 2.87 -16.78
N VAL A 39 3.54 3.39 -15.70
CA VAL A 39 2.39 2.74 -15.05
C VAL A 39 1.17 2.76 -15.95
N GLU A 40 0.87 3.87 -16.62
CA GLU A 40 -0.20 3.98 -17.61
C GLU A 40 -0.04 2.95 -18.73
N ASP A 41 1.17 2.80 -19.28
CA ASP A 41 1.48 1.80 -20.29
C ASP A 41 1.17 0.36 -19.79
N VAL A 42 1.52 0.05 -18.55
CA VAL A 42 1.18 -1.25 -17.93
C VAL A 42 -0.35 -1.40 -17.79
N LEU A 43 -1.05 -0.36 -17.31
CA LEU A 43 -2.51 -0.40 -17.14
C LEU A 43 -3.24 -0.61 -18.47
N ASN A 44 -2.71 -0.06 -19.56
CA ASN A 44 -3.28 -0.18 -20.91
C ASN A 44 -2.92 -1.47 -21.64
N SER A 45 -1.80 -2.10 -21.27
CA SER A 45 -1.28 -3.28 -22.01
C SER A 45 -1.50 -4.61 -21.29
N VAL A 46 -1.77 -4.58 -19.98
CA VAL A 46 -1.90 -5.78 -19.14
C VAL A 46 -3.25 -5.79 -18.45
N ASP A 47 -4.18 -6.60 -18.89
CA ASP A 47 -5.53 -6.69 -18.31
C ASP A 47 -5.55 -7.49 -17.00
N ASP A 48 -4.70 -8.52 -16.91
CA ASP A 48 -4.66 -9.40 -15.75
C ASP A 48 -3.91 -8.78 -14.57
N GLN A 49 -4.61 -8.68 -13.44
CA GLN A 49 -4.08 -8.07 -12.21
C GLN A 49 -2.87 -8.84 -11.64
N ALA A 50 -2.84 -10.17 -11.75
CA ALA A 50 -1.74 -10.98 -11.24
C ALA A 50 -0.42 -10.67 -11.99
N SER A 51 -0.51 -10.36 -13.28
CA SER A 51 0.62 -9.93 -14.12
C SER A 51 0.95 -8.45 -13.93
N ARG A 52 -0.06 -7.59 -13.76
CA ARG A 52 0.08 -6.13 -13.62
C ARG A 52 0.82 -5.72 -12.34
N LEU A 53 0.45 -6.31 -11.19
CA LEU A 53 1.04 -5.94 -9.90
C LEU A 53 2.57 -6.13 -9.81
N PRO A 54 3.17 -7.24 -10.30
CA PRO A 54 4.61 -7.40 -10.34
C PRO A 54 5.33 -6.32 -11.14
N GLU A 55 4.77 -5.90 -12.28
CA GLU A 55 5.36 -4.87 -13.15
C GLU A 55 5.30 -3.50 -12.47
N ILE A 56 4.15 -3.08 -11.96
CA ILE A 56 4.00 -1.79 -11.26
C ILE A 56 4.88 -1.77 -10.00
N ARG A 57 4.97 -2.86 -9.24
CA ARG A 57 5.86 -2.97 -8.07
C ARG A 57 7.33 -2.75 -8.44
N MET A 58 7.77 -3.28 -9.58
CA MET A 58 9.13 -3.03 -10.09
C MET A 58 9.34 -1.54 -10.42
N LEU A 59 8.36 -0.87 -11.04
CA LEU A 59 8.41 0.58 -11.32
C LEU A 59 8.46 1.41 -10.03
N VAL A 60 7.65 1.05 -9.01
CA VAL A 60 7.71 1.67 -7.67
C VAL A 60 9.10 1.51 -7.06
N ARG A 61 9.68 0.31 -7.09
CA ARG A 61 11.02 0.07 -6.60
C ARG A 61 12.06 0.93 -7.32
N ARG A 62 11.97 0.99 -8.65
CA ARG A 62 12.85 1.85 -9.47
C ARG A 62 12.72 3.32 -9.07
N LEU A 63 11.50 3.80 -8.83
CA LEU A 63 11.25 5.19 -8.45
C LEU A 63 11.85 5.51 -7.08
N ILE A 64 11.55 4.72 -6.05
CA ILE A 64 12.04 5.00 -4.68
C ILE A 64 13.56 4.89 -4.55
N VAL A 65 14.23 4.09 -5.41
CA VAL A 65 15.69 3.95 -5.41
C VAL A 65 16.38 5.12 -6.12
N ASN A 66 15.76 5.67 -7.18
CA ASN A 66 16.38 6.68 -8.07
C ASN A 66 15.88 8.11 -7.83
N SER A 67 14.82 8.31 -7.04
CA SER A 67 14.23 9.63 -6.82
C SER A 67 14.37 10.07 -5.36
N TYR A 68 15.43 10.83 -5.07
CA TYR A 68 15.57 11.50 -3.78
C TYR A 68 14.39 12.46 -3.50
N TRP A 69 13.87 13.09 -4.56
CA TRP A 69 12.70 13.97 -4.44
C TRP A 69 11.50 13.21 -3.83
N VAL A 70 11.14 12.04 -4.35
CA VAL A 70 10.04 11.23 -3.80
C VAL A 70 10.26 10.89 -2.33
N GLN A 71 11.49 10.51 -1.97
CA GLN A 71 11.82 10.18 -0.58
C GLN A 71 11.68 11.38 0.38
N SER A 72 11.79 12.61 -0.15
CA SER A 72 11.68 13.84 0.65
C SER A 72 10.27 14.44 0.69
N GLN A 73 9.34 13.95 -0.16
CA GLN A 73 7.96 14.45 -0.23
C GLN A 73 7.07 13.76 0.79
N HIS A 74 6.99 14.33 1.99
CA HIS A 74 6.07 13.89 3.03
C HIS A 74 5.76 15.02 4.01
N LEU A 75 4.59 14.99 4.61
CA LEU A 75 4.17 15.90 5.67
C LEU A 75 4.60 15.35 7.04
N LYS A 76 4.65 16.22 8.04
CA LYS A 76 4.73 15.78 9.43
C LYS A 76 3.38 15.17 9.85
N PRO A 77 3.36 14.20 10.75
CA PRO A 77 2.11 13.66 11.27
C PRO A 77 1.24 14.76 11.87
N SER A 78 -0.07 14.71 11.62
CA SER A 78 -1.03 15.61 12.21
C SER A 78 -1.11 15.40 13.73
N PRO A 79 -1.03 16.44 14.56
CA PRO A 79 -1.18 16.29 16.03
C PRO A 79 -2.58 15.78 16.45
N LYS A 80 -3.59 15.92 15.57
CA LYS A 80 -4.98 15.52 15.87
C LYS A 80 -5.25 14.05 15.56
N THR A 81 -4.72 13.57 14.45
CA THR A 81 -5.05 12.23 13.92
C THR A 81 -3.87 11.26 14.00
N GLY A 82 -2.67 11.74 14.30
CA GLY A 82 -1.44 10.95 14.23
C GLY A 82 -1.00 10.63 12.80
N SER A 83 -1.74 11.04 11.78
CA SER A 83 -1.43 10.73 10.39
C SER A 83 -1.56 11.95 9.47
N SER A 84 -0.88 11.93 8.35
CA SER A 84 -0.99 12.93 7.28
C SER A 84 -0.79 12.28 5.92
N VAL A 85 -1.52 12.79 4.94
CA VAL A 85 -1.44 12.36 3.54
C VAL A 85 -0.98 13.55 2.70
N LEU A 86 0.04 13.35 1.88
CA LEU A 86 0.45 14.27 0.83
C LEU A 86 0.15 13.64 -0.53
N LEU A 87 -0.83 14.18 -1.23
CA LEU A 87 -1.18 13.77 -2.58
C LEU A 87 -0.10 14.25 -3.54
N LEU A 88 0.50 13.34 -4.31
CA LEU A 88 1.52 13.63 -5.31
C LEU A 88 0.96 13.61 -6.72
N TYR A 89 -0.07 12.79 -6.95
CA TYR A 89 -0.80 12.71 -8.20
C TYR A 89 -2.19 12.13 -7.98
N ASP A 90 -3.17 12.82 -8.55
CA ASP A 90 -4.56 12.39 -8.63
C ASP A 90 -5.22 13.25 -9.72
N GLU A 91 -5.65 12.63 -10.80
CA GLU A 91 -6.25 13.29 -11.96
C GLU A 91 -7.62 12.71 -12.24
N LEU A 92 -8.62 13.58 -12.38
CA LEU A 92 -9.98 13.18 -12.65
C LEU A 92 -10.09 12.40 -13.97
N GLY A 93 -10.63 11.18 -13.89
CA GLY A 93 -10.79 10.28 -15.03
C GLY A 93 -9.54 9.47 -15.37
N PHE A 94 -8.47 9.60 -14.57
CA PHE A 94 -7.30 8.74 -14.68
C PHE A 94 -7.25 7.76 -13.49
N PRO A 95 -7.19 6.45 -13.73
CA PRO A 95 -7.38 5.43 -12.68
C PRO A 95 -6.11 5.20 -11.83
N LEU A 96 -5.50 6.27 -11.35
CA LEU A 96 -4.26 6.20 -10.58
C LEU A 96 -4.17 7.32 -9.54
N THR A 97 -3.94 6.94 -8.28
CA THR A 97 -3.61 7.87 -7.19
C THR A 97 -2.22 7.56 -6.65
N VAL A 98 -1.39 8.60 -6.50
CA VAL A 98 -0.05 8.49 -5.90
C VAL A 98 0.06 9.46 -4.73
N GLN A 99 0.46 8.94 -3.57
CA GLN A 99 0.56 9.74 -2.35
C GLN A 99 1.68 9.25 -1.43
N THR A 100 2.10 10.10 -0.50
CA THR A 100 2.84 9.67 0.68
C THR A 100 1.97 9.78 1.91
N VAL A 101 2.09 8.80 2.80
CA VAL A 101 1.40 8.77 4.09
C VAL A 101 2.44 8.78 5.19
N THR A 102 2.18 9.57 6.23
CA THR A 102 3.05 9.62 7.41
C THR A 102 2.21 9.31 8.64
N PHE A 103 2.67 8.36 9.44
CA PHE A 103 2.11 8.03 10.74
C PHE A 103 3.08 8.42 11.86
N ALA A 104 2.57 9.04 12.93
CA ALA A 104 3.30 9.20 14.17
C ALA A 104 3.56 7.82 14.82
N PRO A 105 4.60 7.68 15.66
CA PRO A 105 4.80 6.46 16.45
C PRO A 105 3.52 6.01 17.16
N GLU A 106 3.29 4.70 17.22
CA GLU A 106 2.14 4.05 17.86
C GLU A 106 0.76 4.35 17.23
N THR A 107 0.73 5.13 16.14
CA THR A 107 -0.52 5.37 15.40
C THR A 107 -0.94 4.12 14.64
N ARG A 108 -2.25 3.81 14.71
CA ARG A 108 -2.87 2.67 14.02
C ARG A 108 -3.94 3.15 13.06
N SER A 109 -4.07 2.46 11.92
CA SER A 109 -5.22 2.61 11.04
C SER A 109 -6.39 1.76 11.55
N THR A 110 -7.58 2.04 11.02
CA THR A 110 -8.71 1.11 11.06
C THR A 110 -8.36 -0.19 10.30
N ILE A 111 -9.12 -1.26 10.53
CA ILE A 111 -9.07 -2.46 9.70
C ILE A 111 -9.86 -2.16 8.44
N HIS A 112 -9.26 -2.26 7.27
CA HIS A 112 -9.88 -1.86 6.01
C HIS A 112 -9.36 -2.64 4.80
N ASN A 113 -10.12 -2.58 3.70
CA ASN A 113 -9.65 -2.87 2.36
C ASN A 113 -9.65 -1.59 1.53
N HIS A 114 -9.11 -1.64 0.33
CA HIS A 114 -8.98 -0.45 -0.51
C HIS A 114 -10.05 -0.33 -1.61
N GLY A 115 -10.77 -1.41 -1.93
CA GLY A 115 -11.70 -1.45 -3.07
C GLY A 115 -10.98 -1.26 -4.42
N THR A 116 -9.67 -1.38 -4.41
CA THR A 116 -8.78 -1.32 -5.57
C THR A 116 -7.46 -2.02 -5.24
N TRP A 117 -6.67 -2.32 -6.27
CA TRP A 117 -5.29 -2.76 -6.04
C TRP A 117 -4.43 -1.63 -5.45
N GLY A 118 -3.43 -2.00 -4.67
CA GLY A 118 -2.51 -1.04 -4.08
C GLY A 118 -1.08 -1.55 -4.01
N ILE A 119 -0.13 -0.63 -3.99
CA ILE A 119 1.29 -0.90 -3.75
C ILE A 119 1.81 0.13 -2.77
N VAL A 120 2.38 -0.34 -1.67
CA VAL A 120 2.91 0.49 -0.58
C VAL A 120 4.38 0.17 -0.37
N ALA A 121 5.23 1.20 -0.43
CA ALA A 121 6.65 1.09 -0.15
C ALA A 121 7.03 1.88 1.11
N VAL A 122 7.70 1.25 2.06
CA VAL A 122 8.20 1.93 3.26
C VAL A 122 9.44 2.74 2.91
N LEU A 123 9.39 4.04 3.15
CA LEU A 123 10.50 4.97 2.93
C LEU A 123 11.31 5.22 4.20
N LYS A 124 10.62 5.35 5.35
CA LYS A 124 11.22 5.60 6.67
C LYS A 124 10.40 4.91 7.77
N GLY A 125 11.03 4.69 8.93
CA GLY A 125 10.39 4.07 10.07
C GLY A 125 10.11 2.60 9.86
N GLN A 126 9.13 2.07 10.56
CA GLN A 126 8.72 0.67 10.48
C GLN A 126 7.20 0.58 10.52
N GLU A 127 6.62 -0.25 9.68
CA GLU A 127 5.19 -0.45 9.57
C GLU A 127 4.84 -1.91 9.87
N LYS A 128 4.10 -2.15 10.94
CA LYS A 128 3.51 -3.44 11.23
C LYS A 128 2.15 -3.53 10.55
N ASN A 129 1.98 -4.54 9.73
CA ASN A 129 0.71 -4.88 9.10
C ASN A 129 0.12 -6.09 9.81
N THR A 130 -1.15 -6.03 10.16
CA THR A 130 -1.97 -7.18 10.57
C THR A 130 -2.93 -7.49 9.43
N PHE A 131 -2.99 -8.76 9.02
CA PHE A 131 -3.79 -9.23 7.89
C PHE A 131 -5.02 -9.96 8.36
N TRP A 132 -6.10 -9.83 7.58
CA TRP A 132 -7.41 -10.36 7.92
C TRP A 132 -8.03 -11.05 6.71
N ARG A 133 -8.95 -11.97 6.95
CA ARG A 133 -9.81 -12.57 5.92
C ARG A 133 -11.27 -12.52 6.34
N ARG A 134 -12.16 -12.46 5.38
CA ARG A 134 -13.60 -12.60 5.64
C ARG A 134 -13.91 -14.06 6.01
N THR A 135 -14.71 -14.22 7.06
CA THR A 135 -15.22 -15.52 7.55
C THR A 135 -16.71 -15.38 7.88
N PRO A 136 -17.55 -15.07 6.85
CA PRO A 136 -18.96 -14.82 7.07
C PRO A 136 -19.67 -16.01 7.73
N SER A 137 -20.63 -15.71 8.60
CA SER A 137 -21.51 -16.70 9.24
C SER A 137 -22.98 -16.25 9.10
N PRO A 138 -23.96 -17.12 9.35
CA PRO A 138 -25.39 -16.74 9.27
C PRO A 138 -25.74 -15.51 10.11
N ASP A 139 -25.11 -15.35 11.27
CA ASP A 139 -25.38 -14.23 12.19
C ASP A 139 -24.51 -12.99 11.90
N PHE A 140 -23.36 -13.15 11.22
CA PHE A 140 -22.37 -12.11 11.00
C PHE A 140 -21.80 -12.18 9.58
N GLN A 141 -22.41 -11.47 8.65
CA GLN A 141 -22.01 -11.50 7.22
C GLN A 141 -20.65 -10.82 6.97
N ASP A 142 -20.29 -9.86 7.81
CA ASP A 142 -19.03 -9.10 7.69
C ASP A 142 -17.93 -9.56 8.66
N LYS A 143 -18.10 -10.74 9.26
CA LYS A 143 -17.11 -11.28 10.18
C LYS A 143 -15.75 -11.41 9.50
N ILE A 144 -14.72 -10.96 10.19
CA ILE A 144 -13.32 -11.12 9.79
C ILE A 144 -12.52 -11.83 10.89
N GLU A 145 -11.46 -12.51 10.50
CA GLU A 145 -10.50 -13.16 11.40
C GLU A 145 -9.07 -12.79 11.02
N PRO A 146 -8.16 -12.59 11.98
CA PRO A 146 -6.75 -12.33 11.69
C PRO A 146 -6.09 -13.57 11.08
N THR A 147 -5.19 -13.36 10.13
CA THR A 147 -4.45 -14.43 9.45
C THR A 147 -2.96 -14.39 9.71
N GLY A 148 -2.43 -13.22 10.08
CA GLY A 148 -1.01 -13.06 10.37
C GLY A 148 -0.59 -11.62 10.50
N GLU A 149 0.70 -11.44 10.75
CA GLU A 149 1.33 -10.13 10.89
C GLU A 149 2.67 -10.08 10.14
N LEU A 150 3.03 -8.90 9.66
CA LEU A 150 4.30 -8.66 9.00
C LEU A 150 4.81 -7.25 9.33
N THR A 151 6.05 -7.13 9.78
CA THR A 151 6.71 -5.83 9.92
C THR A 151 7.55 -5.54 8.68
N LEU A 152 7.26 -4.40 8.06
CA LEU A 152 7.95 -3.86 6.90
C LEU A 152 8.95 -2.79 7.34
N PHE A 153 10.09 -2.76 6.65
CA PHE A 153 11.21 -1.87 6.91
C PHE A 153 11.51 -1.00 5.68
N PRO A 154 12.30 0.08 5.82
CA PRO A 154 12.65 0.94 4.70
C PRO A 154 13.20 0.16 3.50
N GLY A 155 12.55 0.32 2.35
CA GLY A 155 12.83 -0.40 1.12
C GLY A 155 11.95 -1.64 0.90
N ASP A 156 11.20 -2.14 1.89
CA ASP A 156 10.22 -3.19 1.67
C ASP A 156 9.00 -2.62 0.93
N ILE A 157 8.39 -3.44 0.08
CA ILE A 157 7.20 -3.11 -0.70
C ILE A 157 6.16 -4.21 -0.49
N ILE A 158 4.92 -3.83 -0.26
CA ILE A 158 3.77 -4.74 -0.23
C ILE A 158 2.76 -4.33 -1.30
N SER A 159 2.20 -5.33 -1.98
CA SER A 159 1.12 -5.16 -2.96
C SER A 159 -0.15 -5.79 -2.42
N PHE A 160 -1.30 -5.23 -2.77
CA PHE A 160 -2.62 -5.66 -2.32
C PHE A 160 -3.53 -5.94 -3.51
N THR A 161 -4.32 -7.02 -3.42
CA THR A 161 -5.52 -7.17 -4.25
C THR A 161 -6.65 -6.28 -3.71
N PRO A 162 -7.68 -5.95 -4.49
CA PRO A 162 -8.74 -5.02 -4.08
C PRO A 162 -9.48 -5.40 -2.80
N ASP A 163 -9.63 -6.69 -2.57
CA ASP A 163 -10.34 -7.31 -1.46
C ASP A 163 -9.44 -7.63 -0.25
N ALA A 164 -8.14 -7.37 -0.36
CA ALA A 164 -7.18 -7.62 0.73
C ALA A 164 -7.47 -6.71 1.94
N ILE A 165 -7.62 -7.31 3.11
CA ILE A 165 -7.99 -6.61 4.35
C ILE A 165 -6.77 -6.54 5.26
N HIS A 166 -6.45 -5.34 5.72
CA HIS A 166 -5.36 -5.12 6.67
C HIS A 166 -5.61 -3.95 7.62
N SER A 167 -4.76 -3.86 8.61
CA SER A 167 -4.55 -2.67 9.43
C SER A 167 -3.07 -2.43 9.60
N VAL A 168 -2.67 -1.17 9.72
CA VAL A 168 -1.26 -0.79 9.87
C VAL A 168 -1.02 -0.10 11.21
N GLU A 169 0.18 -0.28 11.75
CA GLU A 169 0.67 0.36 12.95
C GLU A 169 2.08 0.86 12.71
N ALA A 170 2.34 2.14 12.98
CA ALA A 170 3.69 2.68 13.01
C ALA A 170 4.38 2.19 14.29
N VAL A 171 5.43 1.40 14.16
CA VAL A 171 6.17 0.84 15.30
C VAL A 171 7.55 1.45 15.43
N GLY A 172 8.07 1.50 16.67
CA GLY A 172 9.32 2.17 17.00
C GLY A 172 9.12 3.65 17.35
N ASP A 173 10.22 4.37 17.52
CA ASP A 173 10.24 5.73 18.08
C ASP A 173 10.18 6.83 17.01
N GLU A 174 10.28 6.46 15.72
CA GLU A 174 10.28 7.41 14.61
C GLU A 174 8.98 7.31 13.80
N PRO A 175 8.54 8.44 13.18
CA PRO A 175 7.41 8.41 12.27
C PRO A 175 7.67 7.46 11.09
N THR A 176 6.63 6.71 10.72
CA THR A 176 6.64 5.87 9.51
C THR A 176 6.18 6.69 8.32
N VAL A 177 6.96 6.63 7.24
CA VAL A 177 6.62 7.27 5.95
C VAL A 177 6.54 6.22 4.88
N THR A 178 5.42 6.18 4.17
CA THR A 178 5.18 5.27 3.05
C THR A 178 4.90 6.03 1.76
N PHE A 179 5.29 5.45 0.63
CA PHE A 179 4.90 5.86 -0.72
C PHE A 179 3.87 4.87 -1.24
N ASN A 180 2.71 5.37 -1.62
CA ASN A 180 1.54 4.57 -1.93
C ASN A 180 1.05 4.86 -3.34
N VAL A 181 0.71 3.80 -4.08
CA VAL A 181 0.11 3.84 -5.41
C VAL A 181 -1.14 3.00 -5.39
N TYR A 182 -2.26 3.56 -5.82
CA TYR A 182 -3.55 2.88 -5.88
C TYR A 182 -4.16 3.02 -7.27
N GLY A 183 -4.91 2.01 -7.70
CA GLY A 183 -5.79 2.09 -8.84
C GLY A 183 -7.05 2.91 -8.55
N GLU A 184 -7.97 2.95 -9.49
CA GLU A 184 -9.29 3.54 -9.29
C GLU A 184 -10.05 2.78 -8.20
N THR A 185 -10.46 3.51 -7.18
CA THR A 185 -11.18 2.94 -6.03
C THR A 185 -12.66 2.79 -6.38
N ASP A 186 -13.21 1.59 -6.21
CA ASP A 186 -14.65 1.41 -6.16
C ASP A 186 -15.16 1.74 -4.73
N PRO A 187 -15.88 2.86 -4.55
CA PRO A 187 -16.36 3.25 -3.22
C PRO A 187 -17.38 2.26 -2.64
N ASN A 188 -18.03 1.44 -3.47
CA ASN A 188 -18.98 0.43 -3.00
C ASN A 188 -18.28 -0.82 -2.46
N GLU A 189 -17.03 -1.04 -2.86
CA GLU A 189 -16.19 -2.18 -2.44
C GLU A 189 -15.13 -1.80 -1.40
N ARG A 190 -15.13 -0.55 -0.93
CA ARG A 190 -14.20 -0.06 0.10
C ARG A 190 -14.87 -0.04 1.47
N PHE A 191 -14.33 -0.81 2.40
CA PHE A 191 -14.92 -1.04 3.72
C PHE A 191 -13.93 -0.82 4.86
N GLU A 192 -14.44 -0.28 5.96
CA GLU A 192 -13.85 -0.43 7.30
C GLU A 192 -14.56 -1.56 8.04
N PHE A 193 -13.79 -2.32 8.81
CA PHE A 193 -14.27 -3.49 9.56
C PHE A 193 -14.08 -3.28 11.06
N ASP A 194 -15.07 -3.72 11.83
CA ASP A 194 -14.99 -3.83 13.28
C ASP A 194 -14.95 -5.32 13.64
N SER A 195 -13.79 -5.79 14.12
CA SER A 195 -13.59 -7.19 14.49
C SER A 195 -14.31 -7.62 15.75
N VAL A 196 -14.80 -6.69 16.56
CA VAL A 196 -15.55 -6.96 17.81
C VAL A 196 -17.04 -7.10 17.53
N THR A 197 -17.61 -6.16 16.77
CA THR A 197 -19.04 -6.15 16.42
C THR A 197 -19.35 -6.96 15.17
N HIS A 198 -18.34 -7.39 14.43
CA HIS A 198 -18.42 -8.13 13.17
C HIS A 198 -19.23 -7.39 12.10
N LYS A 199 -19.07 -6.07 12.03
CA LYS A 199 -19.73 -5.21 11.05
C LYS A 199 -18.72 -4.57 10.12
N ALA A 200 -19.14 -4.33 8.88
CA ALA A 200 -18.41 -3.48 7.94
C ALA A 200 -19.25 -2.26 7.59
N ARG A 201 -18.59 -1.18 7.20
CA ARG A 201 -19.20 0.02 6.64
C ARG A 201 -18.34 0.57 5.52
N ASN A 202 -18.95 1.13 4.49
CA ASN A 202 -18.24 1.89 3.47
C ASN A 202 -17.65 3.18 4.06
N PHE A 203 -16.52 3.62 3.50
CA PHE A 203 -15.86 4.85 3.93
C PHE A 203 -15.08 5.55 2.79
#